data_480504e46b43a324273020067c00a988
#
_entry.id   480504e46b43a324273020067c00a988
#
_cell.length_a   1.000
_cell.length_b   1.000
_cell.length_c   1.000
_cell.angle_alpha   90.00
_cell.angle_beta   90.00
_cell.angle_gamma   90.00
#
_symmetry.space_group_name_H-M   'P 1'
#
loop_
_entity.id
_entity.type
_entity.pdbx_description
1 polymer ?
#
loop_
_entity_poly.entity_id
_entity_poly.type
_entity_poly.pdbx_seq_one_letter_code
_entity_poly.pdbx_strand_id
1 'polypeptide(L)'
;MLTFRLHMEFAQQTCDEAAAVLRTLVGSVRSEPGCSETRLMRDTEDGYKLTWVEEWRSVEDFERRLRATVFRRILAVIELAAGPPAVEIDDVTSRRGFELVEEILGSVPAERTELGMG
;
A
#
# COMPACT_ATOMS: atom_id res chain seq x y z
N MET A 1 6.92 -12.78 2.45
CA MET A 1 6.15 -11.54 2.60
C MET A 1 5.41 -11.21 1.31
N LEU A 2 4.19 -10.74 1.42
CA LEU A 2 3.36 -10.44 0.26
C LEU A 2 2.91 -8.97 0.33
N THR A 3 3.00 -8.26 -0.79
CA THR A 3 2.49 -6.90 -0.91
C THR A 3 1.35 -6.89 -1.94
N PHE A 4 0.22 -6.34 -1.53
CA PHE A 4 -0.97 -6.18 -2.37
C PHE A 4 -1.20 -4.68 -2.59
N ARG A 5 -1.27 -4.26 -3.86
CA ARG A 5 -1.55 -2.88 -4.23
C ARG A 5 -2.77 -2.82 -5.11
N LEU A 6 -3.64 -1.89 -4.79
CA LEU A 6 -4.87 -1.66 -5.51
C LEU A 6 -4.89 -0.19 -5.96
N HIS A 7 -4.72 0.02 -7.26
CA HIS A 7 -4.73 1.36 -7.85
C HIS A 7 -6.11 1.67 -8.39
N MET A 8 -6.69 2.77 -7.93
CA MET A 8 -8.04 3.17 -8.29
C MET A 8 -8.06 4.60 -8.79
N GLU A 9 -8.90 4.86 -9.77
CA GLU A 9 -9.16 6.22 -10.26
C GLU A 9 -10.64 6.52 -10.09
N PHE A 10 -10.94 7.73 -9.61
CA PHE A 10 -12.31 8.15 -9.31
C PHE A 10 -12.65 9.42 -10.08
N ALA A 11 -13.94 9.64 -10.32
CA ALA A 11 -14.40 10.94 -10.75
C ALA A 11 -14.17 11.97 -9.64
N GLN A 12 -13.99 13.21 -10.01
CA GLN A 12 -13.69 14.29 -9.07
C GLN A 12 -14.65 14.33 -7.89
N GLN A 13 -15.96 14.21 -8.16
CA GLN A 13 -16.98 14.34 -7.15
C GLN A 13 -17.08 13.14 -6.21
N THR A 14 -16.49 12.00 -6.54
CA THR A 14 -16.57 10.80 -5.72
C THR A 14 -15.25 10.45 -5.00
N CYS A 15 -14.15 11.04 -5.42
CA CYS A 15 -12.84 10.69 -4.88
C CYS A 15 -12.68 10.95 -3.38
N ASP A 16 -13.12 12.13 -2.92
CA ASP A 16 -13.00 12.48 -1.51
C ASP A 16 -13.85 11.56 -0.64
N GLU A 17 -15.04 11.22 -1.09
CA GLU A 17 -15.92 10.31 -0.39
C GLU A 17 -15.32 8.90 -0.32
N ALA A 18 -14.81 8.41 -1.45
CA ALA A 18 -14.14 7.11 -1.49
C ALA A 18 -12.93 7.07 -0.55
N ALA A 19 -12.10 8.12 -0.58
CA ALA A 19 -10.95 8.24 0.30
C ALA A 19 -11.36 8.23 1.79
N ALA A 20 -12.45 8.91 2.12
CA ALA A 20 -12.95 8.95 3.49
C ALA A 20 -13.38 7.56 3.97
N VAL A 21 -14.10 6.80 3.14
CA VAL A 21 -14.51 5.44 3.47
C VAL A 21 -13.28 4.54 3.65
N LEU A 22 -12.36 4.57 2.71
CA LEU A 22 -11.15 3.74 2.78
C LEU A 22 -10.32 4.07 4.02
N ARG A 23 -10.23 5.35 4.37
CA ARG A 23 -9.48 5.76 5.56
C ARG A 23 -10.05 5.14 6.83
N THR A 24 -11.36 4.96 6.92
CA THR A 24 -11.98 4.32 8.09
C THR A 24 -11.64 2.84 8.19
N LEU A 25 -11.24 2.19 7.08
CA LEU A 25 -10.94 0.76 7.05
C LEU A 25 -9.48 0.45 7.36
N VAL A 26 -8.59 1.43 7.30
CA VAL A 26 -7.15 1.22 7.49
C VAL A 26 -6.84 0.53 8.82
N GLY A 27 -7.42 1.03 9.92
CA GLY A 27 -7.18 0.47 11.25
C GLY A 27 -7.65 -0.97 11.39
N SER A 28 -8.82 -1.29 10.84
CA SER A 28 -9.38 -2.64 10.91
C SER A 28 -8.51 -3.65 10.17
N VAL A 29 -8.01 -3.28 8.99
CA VAL A 29 -7.14 -4.16 8.21
C VAL A 29 -5.78 -4.30 8.88
N ARG A 30 -5.24 -3.19 9.37
CA ARG A 30 -3.93 -3.17 10.04
C ARG A 30 -3.90 -4.08 11.26
N SER A 31 -5.03 -4.24 11.94
CA SER A 31 -5.12 -5.07 13.14
C SER A 31 -5.38 -6.56 12.85
N GLU A 32 -5.60 -6.94 11.59
CA GLU A 32 -5.78 -8.35 11.24
C GLU A 32 -4.50 -9.16 11.42
N PRO A 33 -4.60 -10.43 11.88
CA PRO A 33 -3.41 -11.27 12.07
C PRO A 33 -2.60 -11.41 10.77
N GLY A 34 -1.30 -11.21 10.86
CA GLY A 34 -0.39 -11.32 9.74
C GLY A 34 -0.24 -10.06 8.90
N CYS A 35 -1.02 -9.03 9.18
CA CYS A 35 -0.87 -7.74 8.51
C CYS A 35 0.32 -6.98 9.08
N SER A 36 1.28 -6.64 8.23
CA SER A 36 2.45 -5.84 8.62
C SER A 36 2.20 -4.36 8.42
N GLU A 37 1.45 -3.99 7.40
CA GLU A 37 1.17 -2.58 7.08
C GLU A 37 -0.08 -2.47 6.23
N THR A 38 -0.80 -1.36 6.40
CA THR A 38 -1.91 -0.96 5.54
C THR A 38 -1.85 0.55 5.36
N ARG A 39 -1.90 1.00 4.11
CA ARG A 39 -1.81 2.42 3.77
C ARG A 39 -2.79 2.79 2.68
N LEU A 40 -3.32 3.99 2.79
CA LEU A 40 -4.05 4.64 1.71
C LEU A 40 -3.21 5.82 1.25
N MET A 41 -2.93 5.91 -0.05
CA MET A 41 -2.15 6.98 -0.63
C MET A 41 -2.94 7.66 -1.74
N ARG A 42 -2.71 8.96 -1.89
CA ARG A 42 -3.27 9.76 -2.98
C ARG A 42 -2.13 10.26 -3.83
N ASP A 43 -2.29 10.19 -5.15
CA ASP A 43 -1.29 10.68 -6.08
C ASP A 43 -1.14 12.20 -5.95
N THR A 44 0.10 12.71 -5.90
CA THR A 44 0.35 14.15 -5.74
C THR A 44 0.16 14.93 -7.02
N GLU A 45 0.23 14.27 -8.18
CA GLU A 45 0.05 14.91 -9.48
C GLU A 45 -1.39 14.77 -9.98
N ASP A 46 -2.07 13.70 -9.59
CA ASP A 46 -3.46 13.45 -9.94
C ASP A 46 -4.23 13.06 -8.69
N GLY A 47 -4.86 14.04 -8.06
CA GLY A 47 -5.57 13.87 -6.79
C GLY A 47 -6.79 12.96 -6.83
N TYR A 48 -7.16 12.44 -8.01
CA TYR A 48 -8.28 11.52 -8.18
C TYR A 48 -7.85 10.07 -8.28
N LYS A 49 -6.56 9.82 -8.13
CA LYS A 49 -5.98 8.48 -8.07
C LYS A 49 -5.62 8.12 -6.65
N LEU A 50 -6.14 7.00 -6.19
CA LEU A 50 -5.89 6.46 -4.86
C LEU A 50 -5.20 5.10 -4.99
N THR A 51 -4.27 4.82 -4.10
CA THR A 51 -3.63 3.51 -4.00
C THR A 51 -3.82 2.97 -2.60
N TRP A 52 -4.37 1.76 -2.51
CA TRP A 52 -4.51 1.01 -1.27
C TRP A 52 -3.42 -0.04 -1.24
N VAL A 53 -2.63 -0.08 -0.16
CA VAL A 53 -1.50 -1.00 -0.03
C VAL A 53 -1.66 -1.82 1.24
N GLU A 54 -1.46 -3.12 1.13
CA GLU A 54 -1.41 -4.04 2.27
C GLU A 54 -0.13 -4.86 2.18
N GLU A 55 0.50 -5.07 3.31
CA GLU A 55 1.65 -5.97 3.42
C GLU A 55 1.31 -7.08 4.40
N TRP A 56 1.56 -8.33 3.99
CA TRP A 56 1.22 -9.53 4.73
C TRP A 56 2.45 -10.40 4.94
N ARG A 57 2.52 -11.06 6.09
CA ARG A 57 3.65 -11.93 6.42
C ARG A 57 3.69 -13.17 5.53
N SER A 58 2.53 -13.65 5.09
CA SER A 58 2.43 -14.85 4.28
C SER A 58 1.27 -14.78 3.31
N VAL A 59 1.30 -15.65 2.29
CA VAL A 59 0.21 -15.81 1.34
C VAL A 59 -1.05 -16.30 2.05
N GLU A 60 -0.90 -17.18 3.03
CA GLU A 60 -2.02 -17.73 3.78
C GLU A 60 -2.77 -16.65 4.56
N ASP A 61 -2.04 -15.72 5.17
CA ASP A 61 -2.66 -14.59 5.87
C ASP A 61 -3.42 -13.70 4.91
N PHE A 62 -2.86 -13.45 3.73
CA PHE A 62 -3.53 -12.68 2.69
C PHE A 62 -4.79 -13.38 2.18
N GLU A 63 -4.74 -14.68 1.96
CA GLU A 63 -5.92 -15.44 1.53
C GLU A 63 -7.04 -15.36 2.56
N ARG A 64 -6.71 -15.46 3.84
CA ARG A 64 -7.68 -15.30 4.91
C ARG A 64 -8.30 -13.91 4.87
N ARG A 65 -7.48 -12.90 4.62
CA ARG A 65 -7.89 -11.50 4.48
C ARG A 65 -8.94 -11.33 3.39
N LEU A 66 -8.74 -11.96 2.23
CA LEU A 66 -9.67 -11.86 1.10
C LEU A 66 -11.05 -12.43 1.43
N ARG A 67 -11.13 -13.36 2.38
CA ARG A 67 -12.39 -13.97 2.81
C ARG A 67 -13.06 -13.21 3.95
N ALA A 68 -12.37 -12.21 4.52
CA ALA A 68 -12.90 -11.45 5.64
C ALA A 68 -13.96 -10.43 5.18
N THR A 69 -14.90 -10.13 6.07
CA THR A 69 -16.00 -9.20 5.78
C THR A 69 -15.49 -7.82 5.38
N VAL A 70 -14.41 -7.34 5.99
CA VAL A 70 -13.86 -6.02 5.70
C VAL A 70 -13.45 -5.88 4.24
N PHE A 71 -12.94 -6.95 3.62
CA PHE A 71 -12.55 -6.89 2.21
C PHE A 71 -13.74 -6.59 1.30
N ARG A 72 -14.94 -7.04 1.66
CA ARG A 72 -16.16 -6.74 0.90
C ARG A 72 -16.45 -5.25 0.87
N ARG A 73 -16.10 -4.53 1.92
CA ARG A 73 -16.27 -3.08 1.98
C ARG A 73 -15.31 -2.39 1.00
N ILE A 74 -14.11 -2.93 0.85
CA ILE A 74 -13.15 -2.42 -0.13
C ILE A 74 -13.67 -2.68 -1.54
N LEU A 75 -14.23 -3.86 -1.80
CA LEU A 75 -14.83 -4.17 -3.09
C LEU A 75 -15.98 -3.21 -3.43
N ALA A 76 -16.78 -2.83 -2.43
CA ALA A 76 -17.85 -1.87 -2.63
C ALA A 76 -17.32 -0.48 -3.02
N VAL A 77 -16.19 -0.07 -2.47
CA VAL A 77 -15.55 1.20 -2.87
C VAL A 77 -15.02 1.11 -4.30
N ILE A 78 -14.45 -0.03 -4.68
CA ILE A 78 -13.96 -0.26 -6.06
C ILE A 78 -15.08 -0.06 -7.08
N GLU A 79 -16.31 -0.44 -6.75
CA GLU A 79 -17.46 -0.25 -7.63
C GLU A 79 -17.76 1.23 -7.92
N LEU A 80 -17.30 2.13 -7.07
CA LEU A 80 -17.45 3.57 -7.27
C LEU A 80 -16.37 4.16 -8.17
N ALA A 81 -15.35 3.38 -8.53
CA ALA A 81 -14.25 3.86 -9.34
C ALA A 81 -14.70 4.16 -10.77
N ALA A 82 -13.98 5.06 -11.43
CA ALA A 82 -14.28 5.49 -12.79
C ALA A 82 -13.99 4.41 -13.84
N GLY A 83 -13.24 3.39 -13.47
CA GLY A 83 -12.92 2.26 -14.35
C GLY A 83 -12.41 1.09 -13.52
N PRO A 84 -12.01 -0.02 -14.17
CA PRO A 84 -11.50 -1.18 -13.45
C PRO A 84 -10.20 -0.82 -12.71
N PRO A 85 -10.01 -1.32 -11.49
CA PRO A 85 -8.78 -1.07 -10.75
C PRO A 85 -7.61 -1.86 -11.35
N ALA A 86 -6.40 -1.36 -11.13
CA ALA A 86 -5.19 -2.12 -11.40
C ALA A 86 -4.73 -2.79 -10.11
N VAL A 87 -4.50 -4.08 -10.14
CA VAL A 87 -4.09 -4.87 -8.99
C VAL A 87 -2.68 -5.39 -9.22
N GLU A 88 -1.83 -5.20 -8.20
CA GLU A 88 -0.47 -5.75 -8.21
C GLU A 88 -0.28 -6.57 -6.94
N ILE A 89 0.24 -7.78 -7.09
CA ILE A 89 0.56 -8.65 -5.96
C ILE A 89 2.00 -9.09 -6.14
N ASP A 90 2.84 -8.72 -5.17
CA ASP A 90 4.26 -9.07 -5.17
C ASP A 90 4.53 -10.02 -4.01
N ASP A 91 5.12 -11.17 -4.31
CA ASP A 91 5.63 -12.08 -3.31
C ASP A 91 7.10 -11.74 -3.09
N VAL A 92 7.39 -11.11 -1.94
CA VAL A 92 8.69 -10.53 -1.65
C VAL A 92 9.52 -11.51 -0.83
N THR A 93 10.64 -11.94 -1.39
CA THR A 93 11.56 -12.87 -0.72
C THR A 93 12.62 -12.17 0.12
N SER A 94 12.94 -10.90 -0.23
CA SER A 94 13.88 -10.11 0.57
C SER A 94 13.55 -8.64 0.46
N ARG A 95 13.86 -7.90 1.53
CA ARG A 95 13.74 -6.45 1.56
C ARG A 95 15.04 -5.86 2.06
N ARG A 96 15.57 -4.90 1.32
CA ARG A 96 16.80 -4.21 1.68
C ARG A 96 16.47 -2.75 1.97
N GLY A 97 17.19 -2.18 2.90
CA GLY A 97 17.08 -0.78 3.25
C GLY A 97 18.19 0.06 2.66
N PHE A 98 18.48 1.19 3.30
CA PHE A 98 19.51 2.11 2.83
C PHE A 98 20.90 1.47 2.74
N GLU A 99 21.16 0.42 3.52
CA GLU A 99 22.43 -0.31 3.48
C GLU A 99 22.74 -0.84 2.07
N LEU A 100 21.73 -1.18 1.28
CA LEU A 100 21.96 -1.61 -0.11
C LEU A 100 22.47 -0.44 -0.95
N VAL A 101 21.93 0.76 -0.73
CA VAL A 101 22.39 1.96 -1.43
C VAL A 101 23.86 2.22 -1.10
N GLU A 102 24.23 2.15 0.18
CA GLU A 102 25.61 2.33 0.62
C GLU A 102 26.53 1.28 0.01
N GLU A 103 26.08 0.04 -0.01
CA GLU A 103 26.83 -1.07 -0.60
C GLU A 103 27.10 -0.85 -2.08
N ILE A 104 26.07 -0.44 -2.85
CA ILE A 104 26.20 -0.21 -4.29
C ILE A 104 27.09 0.99 -4.58
N LEU A 105 26.95 2.06 -3.83
CA LEU A 105 27.75 3.27 -4.03
C LEU A 105 29.17 3.15 -3.53
N GLY A 106 29.46 2.11 -2.72
CA GLY A 106 30.76 1.96 -2.09
C GLY A 106 31.07 3.13 -1.16
N SER A 107 30.04 3.70 -0.51
CA SER A 107 30.18 4.88 0.30
C SER A 107 31.02 4.66 1.54
N VAL A 108 31.72 5.74 1.94
CA VAL A 108 32.48 5.79 3.19
C VAL A 108 31.67 6.57 4.23
N PRO A 109 31.94 6.38 5.53
CA PRO A 109 31.18 7.04 6.59
C PRO A 109 31.05 8.56 6.44
N ALA A 110 32.12 9.24 5.99
CA ALA A 110 32.11 10.68 5.78
C ALA A 110 31.09 11.09 4.71
N GLU A 111 30.98 10.32 3.64
CA GLU A 111 30.02 10.59 2.56
C GLU A 111 28.59 10.45 3.06
N ARG A 112 28.32 9.43 3.87
CA ARG A 112 27.00 9.26 4.46
C ARG A 112 26.59 10.45 5.30
N THR A 113 27.53 10.99 6.05
CA THR A 113 27.30 12.18 6.86
C THR A 113 26.99 13.39 6.00
N GLU A 114 27.74 13.57 4.93
CA GLU A 114 27.56 14.68 4.00
C GLU A 114 26.21 14.64 3.28
N LEU A 115 25.72 13.43 3.00
CA LEU A 115 24.42 13.27 2.36
C LEU A 115 23.26 13.64 3.29
N GLY A 116 23.56 13.99 4.53
CA GLY A 116 22.54 14.41 5.46
C GLY A 116 21.53 13.34 5.79
N MET A 117 21.98 12.12 5.80
CA MET A 117 21.12 10.97 6.05
C MET A 117 20.79 10.79 7.51
N GLY A 118 21.17 11.76 8.27
CA GLY A 118 20.78 11.85 9.65
C GLY A 118 19.38 12.41 9.82
#